data_c071307c15e6351bde898eb85b88354b
#
_entry.id   c071307c15e6351bde898eb85b88354b
#
_cell.length_a   1.000
_cell.length_b   1.000
_cell.length_c   1.000
_cell.angle_alpha   90.00
_cell.angle_beta   90.00
_cell.angle_gamma   90.00
#
_symmetry.space_group_name_H-M   'P 1'
#
loop_
_entity.id
_entity.type
_entity.pdbx_description
1 polymer ?
#
loop_
_entity_poly.entity_id
_entity_poly.type
_entity_poly.pdbx_seq_one_letter_code
_entity_poly.pdbx_strand_id
1 'polypeptide(L)'
;MIGDDYFTLRSRIGTELLALGAALREAPGAEGAAESAAILNNLLASLKEPFVFVVVGEVNTGKSTFLNALFGQDFSKTGVMPTTDKVLYFKHGPETLINPITPTLVEVQAPADFLRDFHIVDTPGTNSIESEHQVITERFVPVADLVIFVFSAMNPWGASAWQFLEKVHREWMRNVVFVLQQSDLRSPEEIQVISDYMAELCRARFGREFPLFPISGKKAYLARSGGAIGADTLLEESGFLKLEAHLNRLVQAQPARQKKLASTLQIARQLLDQLRERSVAATRNIQRRSGLLAELLTEREMEVDRTLKKLLPALEATERDYHESVLRVAGLTNDLLATRRAFQRPPSPEDEPVRQQSLDHRLLHELHHRTGDRWRQMSLVLEEDVRQYDRYVRSQGRQVLPLPEGFGENDDRSGAESELRRRFTTRIDSALRRFVLALRLDDDIDPGIQRARQTARWLPILIPIVAVLAGVAGWLGGWQAAAIVTGSGAMLVAVVYLITQMRLASARNAILDKLEESTGTLREMLAEQLREETNHAFSKARELLEPLQNETATVEQDAAQRMERLRRLGDSLETLATDAARLGQGG
;
A
#
# COMPACT_ATOMS: atom_id res chain seq x y z
N MET A 1 -1.81 28.81 -33.08
CA MET A 1 -0.45 29.44 -32.97
C MET A 1 0.55 28.70 -33.83
N ILE A 2 1.69 29.33 -34.16
CA ILE A 2 2.76 28.67 -34.92
C ILE A 2 3.34 27.52 -34.12
N GLY A 3 3.37 26.31 -34.70
CA GLY A 3 3.97 25.13 -34.07
C GLY A 3 3.14 24.48 -32.95
N ASP A 4 1.85 24.78 -32.80
CA ASP A 4 0.99 24.27 -31.72
C ASP A 4 1.13 22.75 -31.52
N ASP A 5 1.14 21.96 -32.59
CA ASP A 5 1.26 20.48 -32.49
C ASP A 5 2.61 20.06 -31.90
N TYR A 6 3.71 20.71 -32.36
CA TYR A 6 5.05 20.45 -31.86
C TYR A 6 5.17 20.84 -30.40
N PHE A 7 4.71 22.03 -30.01
CA PHE A 7 4.81 22.52 -28.63
C PHE A 7 3.90 21.74 -27.68
N THR A 8 2.71 21.37 -28.15
CA THR A 8 1.81 20.49 -27.37
C THR A 8 2.46 19.14 -27.11
N LEU A 9 3.04 18.52 -28.17
CA LEU A 9 3.75 17.26 -28.03
C LEU A 9 4.96 17.38 -27.09
N ARG A 10 5.77 18.44 -27.26
CA ARG A 10 6.92 18.73 -26.39
C ARG A 10 6.51 18.90 -24.94
N SER A 11 5.42 19.62 -24.66
CA SER A 11 4.88 19.82 -23.33
C SER A 11 4.41 18.49 -22.70
N ARG A 12 3.70 17.68 -23.48
CA ARG A 12 3.27 16.33 -23.04
C ARG A 12 4.47 15.44 -22.71
N ILE A 13 5.51 15.43 -23.55
CA ILE A 13 6.76 14.70 -23.29
C ILE A 13 7.40 15.22 -21.98
N GLY A 14 7.46 16.53 -21.79
CA GLY A 14 7.99 17.12 -20.57
C GLY A 14 7.22 16.67 -19.31
N THR A 15 5.91 16.57 -19.38
CA THR A 15 5.06 16.08 -18.28
C THR A 15 5.37 14.61 -17.95
N GLU A 16 5.50 13.74 -18.96
CA GLU A 16 5.82 12.33 -18.75
C GLU A 16 7.26 12.13 -18.22
N LEU A 17 8.21 12.96 -18.63
CA LEU A 17 9.56 12.94 -18.06
C LEU A 17 9.56 13.35 -16.58
N LEU A 18 8.73 14.33 -16.18
CA LEU A 18 8.56 14.68 -14.78
C LEU A 18 7.94 13.54 -13.97
N ALA A 19 6.94 12.86 -14.53
CA ALA A 19 6.33 11.67 -13.93
C ALA A 19 7.34 10.52 -13.80
N LEU A 20 8.18 10.29 -14.82
CA LEU A 20 9.29 9.33 -14.75
C LEU A 20 10.29 9.70 -13.66
N GLY A 21 10.60 11.00 -13.51
CA GLY A 21 11.47 11.50 -12.44
C GLY A 21 10.90 11.27 -11.03
N ALA A 22 9.59 11.39 -10.87
CA ALA A 22 8.93 11.05 -9.62
C ALA A 22 9.02 9.53 -9.34
N ALA A 23 8.75 8.69 -10.34
CA ALA A 23 8.85 7.25 -10.22
C ALA A 23 10.28 6.76 -9.91
N LEU A 24 11.30 7.42 -10.46
CA LEU A 24 12.72 7.14 -10.16
C LEU A 24 13.08 7.46 -8.70
N ARG A 25 12.50 8.51 -8.12
CA ARG A 25 12.72 8.84 -6.69
C ARG A 25 12.04 7.87 -5.72
N GLU A 26 10.90 7.29 -6.13
CA GLU A 26 10.16 6.30 -5.35
C GLU A 26 10.70 4.86 -5.52
N ALA A 27 11.66 4.67 -6.42
CA ALA A 27 12.19 3.35 -6.75
C ALA A 27 13.00 2.73 -5.61
N PRO A 28 12.89 1.42 -5.38
CA PRO A 28 13.76 0.73 -4.45
C PRO A 28 15.20 0.67 -4.98
N GLY A 29 16.17 1.02 -4.12
CA GLY A 29 17.61 0.97 -4.42
C GLY A 29 18.18 2.31 -4.85
N ALA A 30 19.19 2.78 -4.12
CA ALA A 30 19.84 4.07 -4.36
C ALA A 30 20.86 4.05 -5.52
N GLU A 31 21.38 2.87 -5.92
CA GLU A 31 22.41 2.75 -6.95
C GLU A 31 21.86 3.15 -8.33
N GLY A 32 22.50 4.14 -8.96
CA GLY A 32 22.14 4.65 -10.28
C GLY A 32 20.93 5.61 -10.32
N ALA A 33 20.27 5.89 -9.21
CA ALA A 33 19.15 6.83 -9.16
C ALA A 33 19.63 8.27 -9.43
N ALA A 34 20.78 8.66 -8.90
CA ALA A 34 21.36 9.99 -9.12
C ALA A 34 21.77 10.20 -10.59
N GLU A 35 22.35 9.18 -11.23
CA GLU A 35 22.72 9.22 -12.64
C GLU A 35 21.49 9.32 -13.55
N SER A 36 20.48 8.48 -13.30
CA SER A 36 19.20 8.53 -14.04
C SER A 36 18.50 9.86 -13.87
N ALA A 37 18.53 10.46 -12.68
CA ALA A 37 17.97 11.78 -12.42
C ALA A 37 18.74 12.89 -13.15
N ALA A 38 20.09 12.80 -13.22
CA ALA A 38 20.91 13.75 -13.98
C ALA A 38 20.61 13.68 -15.49
N ILE A 39 20.51 12.46 -16.04
CA ILE A 39 20.11 12.25 -17.44
C ILE A 39 18.75 12.89 -17.72
N LEU A 40 17.77 12.63 -16.84
CA LEU A 40 16.42 13.16 -16.98
C LEU A 40 16.38 14.70 -16.94
N ASN A 41 17.13 15.32 -16.02
CA ASN A 41 17.23 16.77 -15.93
C ASN A 41 17.85 17.37 -17.20
N ASN A 42 18.87 16.72 -17.77
CA ASN A 42 19.47 17.14 -19.04
C ASN A 42 18.45 17.04 -20.20
N LEU A 43 17.65 15.96 -20.26
CA LEU A 43 16.59 15.81 -21.25
C LEU A 43 15.55 16.92 -21.12
N LEU A 44 15.08 17.21 -19.90
CA LEU A 44 14.12 18.27 -19.63
C LEU A 44 14.66 19.66 -20.01
N ALA A 45 15.92 19.94 -19.69
CA ALA A 45 16.57 21.20 -20.06
C ALA A 45 16.63 21.34 -21.59
N SER A 46 17.05 20.27 -22.28
CA SER A 46 17.19 20.28 -23.73
C SER A 46 15.85 20.41 -24.45
N LEU A 47 14.77 19.85 -23.92
CA LEU A 47 13.43 20.03 -24.49
C LEU A 47 12.91 21.48 -24.41
N LYS A 48 13.34 22.24 -23.41
CA LYS A 48 12.89 23.63 -23.18
C LYS A 48 13.59 24.66 -24.03
N GLU A 49 14.54 24.28 -24.90
CA GLU A 49 15.21 25.23 -25.77
C GLU A 49 14.21 25.89 -26.71
N PRO A 50 14.08 27.25 -26.69
CA PRO A 50 13.14 27.97 -27.50
C PRO A 50 13.60 28.05 -28.98
N PHE A 51 12.66 28.31 -29.87
CA PHE A 51 12.97 28.64 -31.28
C PHE A 51 13.56 30.04 -31.37
N VAL A 52 14.62 30.22 -32.14
CA VAL A 52 15.25 31.52 -32.36
C VAL A 52 14.84 32.06 -33.72
N PHE A 53 14.03 33.12 -33.74
CA PHE A 53 13.64 33.86 -34.92
C PHE A 53 14.47 35.13 -35.05
N VAL A 54 15.16 35.29 -36.15
CA VAL A 54 15.88 36.53 -36.50
C VAL A 54 15.08 37.28 -37.53
N VAL A 55 14.67 38.51 -37.22
CA VAL A 55 13.90 39.37 -38.12
C VAL A 55 14.78 40.52 -38.61
N VAL A 56 14.99 40.58 -39.91
CA VAL A 56 15.85 41.54 -40.58
C VAL A 56 15.04 42.40 -41.56
N GLY A 57 15.34 43.67 -41.67
CA GLY A 57 14.72 44.55 -42.62
C GLY A 57 15.05 46.02 -42.39
N GLU A 58 14.86 46.87 -43.36
CA GLU A 58 15.14 48.30 -43.23
C GLU A 58 14.20 49.02 -42.27
N VAL A 59 14.56 50.26 -41.90
CA VAL A 59 13.67 51.14 -41.11
C VAL A 59 12.35 51.33 -41.87
N ASN A 60 11.24 51.32 -41.12
CA ASN A 60 9.87 51.49 -41.66
C ASN A 60 9.37 50.39 -42.64
N THR A 61 10.04 49.26 -42.76
CA THR A 61 9.50 48.11 -43.52
C THR A 61 8.33 47.40 -42.81
N GLY A 62 8.00 47.76 -41.58
CA GLY A 62 6.89 47.20 -40.82
C GLY A 62 7.24 45.96 -40.02
N LYS A 63 8.53 45.77 -39.61
CA LYS A 63 8.98 44.66 -38.76
C LYS A 63 8.18 44.54 -37.46
N SER A 64 8.03 45.65 -36.72
CA SER A 64 7.28 45.66 -35.46
C SER A 64 5.79 45.34 -35.67
N THR A 65 5.18 45.88 -36.76
CA THR A 65 3.79 45.54 -37.12
C THR A 65 3.65 44.06 -37.48
N PHE A 66 4.64 43.50 -38.17
CA PHE A 66 4.70 42.08 -38.51
C PHE A 66 4.79 41.21 -37.24
N LEU A 67 5.68 41.55 -36.32
CA LEU A 67 5.84 40.82 -35.06
C LEU A 67 4.57 40.91 -34.18
N ASN A 68 3.96 42.11 -34.09
CA ASN A 68 2.70 42.29 -33.38
C ASN A 68 1.57 41.44 -33.99
N ALA A 69 1.50 41.37 -35.32
CA ALA A 69 0.52 40.52 -36.01
C ALA A 69 0.81 39.03 -35.85
N LEU A 70 2.08 38.64 -35.88
CA LEU A 70 2.50 37.24 -35.77
C LEU A 70 2.14 36.64 -34.40
N PHE A 71 2.37 37.39 -33.33
CA PHE A 71 2.17 36.92 -31.98
C PHE A 71 0.87 37.42 -31.31
N GLY A 72 0.09 38.24 -32.00
CA GLY A 72 -1.19 38.76 -31.49
C GLY A 72 -1.07 39.72 -30.33
N GLN A 73 0.13 40.26 -30.08
CA GLN A 73 0.44 41.15 -28.96
C GLN A 73 1.12 42.44 -29.44
N ASP A 74 0.90 43.50 -28.70
CA ASP A 74 1.45 44.82 -29.07
C ASP A 74 2.83 45.04 -28.45
N PHE A 75 3.86 44.55 -29.12
CA PHE A 75 5.25 44.75 -28.71
C PHE A 75 5.66 46.22 -28.65
N SER A 76 5.09 47.04 -29.54
CA SER A 76 5.49 48.44 -29.67
C SER A 76 4.92 49.33 -28.58
N LYS A 77 3.78 48.93 -27.96
CA LYS A 77 3.13 49.72 -26.90
C LYS A 77 3.61 49.39 -25.50
N THR A 78 4.40 48.32 -25.29
CA THR A 78 4.91 47.94 -23.96
C THR A 78 5.94 48.93 -23.41
N GLY A 79 6.18 50.10 -24.05
CA GLY A 79 7.10 51.14 -23.57
C GLY A 79 8.58 50.72 -23.53
N VAL A 80 8.90 49.56 -24.10
CA VAL A 80 10.18 48.87 -23.95
C VAL A 80 11.02 48.95 -25.22
N MET A 81 10.65 49.82 -26.20
CA MET A 81 11.51 50.04 -27.33
C MET A 81 12.58 51.08 -26.99
N PRO A 82 13.83 50.66 -26.68
CA PRO A 82 14.95 51.57 -26.80
C PRO A 82 15.06 51.97 -28.26
N THR A 83 15.45 53.18 -28.51
CA THR A 83 15.72 53.77 -29.82
C THR A 83 16.40 52.79 -30.80
N THR A 84 16.00 52.85 -32.04
CA THR A 84 16.22 52.00 -33.20
C THR A 84 17.66 51.61 -33.60
N ASP A 85 18.64 51.84 -32.71
CA ASP A 85 20.07 51.69 -33.05
C ASP A 85 20.74 50.44 -32.47
N LYS A 86 19.97 49.53 -31.85
CA LYS A 86 20.53 48.29 -31.23
C LYS A 86 19.74 47.05 -31.61
N VAL A 87 20.42 45.91 -31.66
CA VAL A 87 19.82 44.59 -31.79
C VAL A 87 19.08 44.27 -30.50
N LEU A 88 17.80 43.95 -30.60
CA LEU A 88 16.96 43.59 -29.47
C LEU A 88 16.78 42.05 -29.43
N TYR A 89 17.13 41.44 -28.32
CA TYR A 89 16.96 40.01 -28.10
C TYR A 89 15.88 39.76 -27.07
N PHE A 90 14.69 39.42 -27.51
CA PHE A 90 13.52 39.18 -26.67
C PHE A 90 13.51 37.75 -26.13
N LYS A 91 13.30 37.63 -24.82
CA LYS A 91 13.13 36.39 -24.07
C LYS A 91 11.94 36.47 -23.12
N HIS A 92 11.43 35.33 -22.69
CA HIS A 92 10.44 35.29 -21.62
C HIS A 92 11.07 35.67 -20.28
N GLY A 93 10.38 36.52 -19.51
CA GLY A 93 10.68 36.85 -18.15
C GLY A 93 9.41 37.15 -17.34
N PRO A 94 9.44 37.10 -16.01
CA PRO A 94 8.26 37.34 -15.17
C PRO A 94 7.81 38.81 -15.20
N GLU A 95 8.72 39.70 -15.52
CA GLU A 95 8.50 41.14 -15.68
C GLU A 95 9.36 41.71 -16.79
N THR A 96 9.05 42.93 -17.21
CA THR A 96 9.81 43.60 -18.26
C THR A 96 11.14 44.09 -17.70
N LEU A 97 12.25 43.52 -18.20
CA LEU A 97 13.62 43.88 -17.83
C LEU A 97 14.47 44.13 -19.05
N ILE A 98 15.20 45.21 -19.06
CA ILE A 98 16.10 45.61 -20.17
C ILE A 98 17.54 45.52 -19.69
N ASN A 99 18.29 44.57 -20.26
CA ASN A 99 19.69 44.30 -19.91
C ASN A 99 20.59 44.61 -21.10
N PRO A 100 21.38 45.68 -21.10
CA PRO A 100 22.40 45.89 -22.11
C PRO A 100 23.50 44.84 -22.00
N ILE A 101 23.67 44.02 -23.03
CA ILE A 101 24.73 42.98 -23.06
C ILE A 101 26.01 43.55 -23.66
N THR A 102 25.88 44.29 -24.78
CA THR A 102 26.96 44.98 -25.45
C THR A 102 26.48 46.36 -25.89
N PRO A 103 27.33 47.27 -26.36
CA PRO A 103 26.90 48.55 -26.90
C PRO A 103 25.84 48.45 -28.02
N THR A 104 25.87 47.35 -28.78
CA THR A 104 24.99 47.09 -29.93
C THR A 104 23.91 46.04 -29.68
N LEU A 105 23.89 45.36 -28.52
CA LEU A 105 22.95 44.27 -28.18
C LEU A 105 22.31 44.48 -26.84
N VAL A 106 20.98 44.44 -26.83
CA VAL A 106 20.17 44.55 -25.61
C VAL A 106 19.29 43.32 -25.49
N GLU A 107 19.32 42.65 -24.34
CA GLU A 107 18.36 41.63 -23.97
C GLU A 107 17.13 42.27 -23.33
N VAL A 108 15.98 41.90 -23.84
CA VAL A 108 14.67 42.35 -23.34
C VAL A 108 13.90 41.15 -22.84
N GLN A 109 13.69 41.09 -21.54
CA GLN A 109 12.77 40.13 -20.96
C GLN A 109 11.36 40.73 -20.94
N ALA A 110 10.34 39.93 -21.28
CA ALA A 110 8.96 40.38 -21.26
C ALA A 110 8.02 39.23 -20.82
N PRO A 111 6.92 39.54 -20.08
CA PRO A 111 5.96 38.55 -19.62
C PRO A 111 4.96 38.14 -20.70
N ALA A 112 5.47 37.81 -21.89
CA ALA A 112 4.70 37.36 -23.02
C ALA A 112 4.85 35.84 -23.16
N ASP A 113 3.74 35.10 -23.11
CA ASP A 113 3.77 33.62 -23.07
C ASP A 113 4.43 32.99 -24.29
N PHE A 114 4.25 33.55 -25.48
CA PHE A 114 4.90 33.01 -26.67
C PHE A 114 6.44 33.11 -26.63
N LEU A 115 7.03 34.00 -25.85
CA LEU A 115 8.48 34.08 -25.63
C LEU A 115 9.06 32.89 -24.82
N ARG A 116 8.22 32.06 -24.25
CA ARG A 116 8.64 30.78 -23.67
C ARG A 116 9.10 29.79 -24.72
N ASP A 117 8.46 29.86 -25.86
CA ASP A 117 8.68 28.95 -26.98
C ASP A 117 9.51 29.57 -28.10
N PHE A 118 9.50 30.90 -28.20
CA PHE A 118 10.19 31.67 -29.24
C PHE A 118 11.07 32.75 -28.63
N HIS A 119 12.33 32.77 -29.00
CA HIS A 119 13.17 33.92 -28.79
C HIS A 119 13.23 34.74 -30.10
N ILE A 120 13.13 36.04 -29.99
CA ILE A 120 13.07 36.92 -31.17
C ILE A 120 14.29 37.85 -31.16
N VAL A 121 14.98 37.89 -32.27
CA VAL A 121 16.05 38.85 -32.50
C VAL A 121 15.51 39.87 -33.52
N ASP A 122 15.16 41.05 -33.01
CA ASP A 122 14.76 42.17 -33.86
C ASP A 122 15.98 43.06 -34.19
N THR A 123 16.22 43.28 -35.45
CA THR A 123 17.37 44.06 -35.90
C THR A 123 16.99 45.51 -36.08
N PRO A 124 17.85 46.47 -35.74
CA PRO A 124 17.64 47.85 -36.09
C PRO A 124 17.54 48.00 -37.62
N GLY A 125 16.83 48.99 -38.06
CA GLY A 125 16.73 49.25 -39.51
C GLY A 125 18.10 49.56 -40.09
N THR A 126 18.46 48.82 -41.13
CA THR A 126 19.79 48.65 -41.69
C THR A 126 20.46 49.88 -42.31
N ASN A 127 20.14 51.10 -41.89
CA ASN A 127 20.92 52.27 -42.25
C ASN A 127 22.12 52.55 -41.32
N SER A 128 22.34 51.67 -40.32
CA SER A 128 23.37 51.83 -39.30
C SER A 128 24.43 50.74 -39.41
N ILE A 129 25.61 51.14 -39.34
CA ILE A 129 26.94 50.58 -39.02
C ILE A 129 27.19 49.07 -39.23
N GLU A 130 28.28 48.72 -39.93
CA GLU A 130 28.82 47.35 -40.17
C GLU A 130 28.91 46.48 -38.91
N SER A 131 29.08 47.07 -37.74
CA SER A 131 29.18 46.36 -36.44
C SER A 131 27.93 45.61 -36.02
N GLU A 132 26.73 46.09 -36.39
CA GLU A 132 25.45 45.46 -36.03
C GLU A 132 25.16 44.25 -36.93
N HIS A 133 25.46 44.40 -38.22
CA HIS A 133 25.39 43.27 -39.15
C HIS A 133 26.32 42.14 -38.76
N GLN A 134 27.51 42.47 -38.21
CA GLN A 134 28.47 41.50 -37.74
C GLN A 134 27.93 40.72 -36.54
N VAL A 135 27.35 41.39 -35.52
CA VAL A 135 26.75 40.74 -34.35
C VAL A 135 25.64 39.77 -34.75
N ILE A 136 24.76 40.18 -35.66
CA ILE A 136 23.66 39.33 -36.13
C ILE A 136 24.20 38.12 -36.89
N THR A 137 25.12 38.32 -37.83
CA THR A 137 25.67 37.27 -38.67
C THR A 137 26.53 36.28 -37.91
N GLU A 138 27.36 36.74 -36.96
CA GLU A 138 28.26 35.88 -36.20
C GLU A 138 27.59 35.21 -35.01
N ARG A 139 26.65 35.88 -34.34
CA ARG A 139 26.11 35.41 -33.08
C ARG A 139 24.73 34.76 -33.21
N PHE A 140 23.83 35.30 -34.01
CA PHE A 140 22.42 34.86 -34.05
C PHE A 140 22.09 34.01 -35.26
N VAL A 141 22.61 34.32 -36.46
CA VAL A 141 22.30 33.54 -37.66
C VAL A 141 22.74 32.06 -37.53
N PRO A 142 23.90 31.72 -36.89
CA PRO A 142 24.29 30.33 -36.70
C PRO A 142 23.36 29.54 -35.81
N VAL A 143 22.69 30.20 -34.87
CA VAL A 143 21.78 29.57 -33.93
C VAL A 143 20.29 29.81 -34.25
N ALA A 144 20.02 30.56 -35.33
CA ALA A 144 18.68 30.84 -35.75
C ALA A 144 18.00 29.62 -36.36
N ASP A 145 16.81 29.32 -35.88
CA ASP A 145 15.94 28.31 -36.48
C ASP A 145 15.26 28.88 -37.75
N LEU A 146 15.07 30.20 -37.80
CA LEU A 146 14.44 30.90 -38.89
C LEU A 146 14.98 32.33 -39.03
N VAL A 147 15.27 32.74 -40.23
CA VAL A 147 15.63 34.13 -40.56
C VAL A 147 14.57 34.73 -41.51
N ILE A 148 13.89 35.76 -41.03
CA ILE A 148 12.81 36.42 -41.78
C ILE A 148 13.30 37.77 -42.29
N PHE A 149 13.37 37.92 -43.62
CA PHE A 149 13.68 39.20 -44.26
C PHE A 149 12.38 39.94 -44.57
N VAL A 150 12.20 41.09 -43.95
CA VAL A 150 11.02 41.95 -44.14
C VAL A 150 11.35 43.05 -45.09
N PHE A 151 10.75 43.01 -46.27
CA PHE A 151 10.79 44.05 -47.33
C PHE A 151 9.49 44.87 -47.31
N SER A 152 9.54 46.14 -47.69
CA SER A 152 8.35 46.95 -47.90
C SER A 152 7.92 46.85 -49.38
N ALA A 153 6.62 46.61 -49.60
CA ALA A 153 6.05 46.69 -50.95
C ALA A 153 6.22 48.11 -51.61
N MET A 154 6.48 49.13 -50.78
CA MET A 154 6.74 50.49 -51.25
C MET A 154 8.20 50.70 -51.68
N ASN A 155 9.13 49.93 -51.12
CA ASN A 155 10.55 49.93 -51.47
C ASN A 155 11.14 48.51 -51.34
N PRO A 156 10.82 47.59 -52.25
CA PRO A 156 11.28 46.20 -52.18
C PRO A 156 12.78 46.02 -52.51
N TRP A 157 13.42 47.09 -52.94
CA TRP A 157 14.82 47.10 -53.43
C TRP A 157 15.81 47.64 -52.39
N GLY A 158 15.44 47.82 -51.19
CA GLY A 158 16.28 48.33 -50.09
C GLY A 158 17.65 47.66 -50.07
N ALA A 159 18.71 48.40 -50.36
CA ALA A 159 20.04 47.86 -50.63
C ALA A 159 20.64 47.14 -49.44
N SER A 160 20.36 47.59 -48.26
CA SER A 160 20.94 47.05 -47.01
C SER A 160 20.44 45.64 -46.66
N ALA A 161 19.16 45.34 -46.92
CA ALA A 161 18.63 43.97 -46.70
C ALA A 161 19.27 42.96 -47.66
N TRP A 162 19.46 43.35 -48.92
CA TRP A 162 20.11 42.55 -49.96
C TRP A 162 21.61 42.35 -49.66
N GLN A 163 22.33 43.38 -49.21
CA GLN A 163 23.74 43.29 -48.77
C GLN A 163 23.91 42.40 -47.55
N PHE A 164 22.96 42.48 -46.63
CA PHE A 164 22.97 41.57 -45.47
C PHE A 164 22.78 40.12 -45.89
N LEU A 165 21.83 39.84 -46.78
CA LEU A 165 21.60 38.50 -47.31
C LEU A 165 22.83 37.91 -48.01
N GLU A 166 23.60 38.73 -48.71
CA GLU A 166 24.88 38.32 -49.32
C GLU A 166 25.95 37.91 -48.31
N LYS A 167 25.90 38.46 -47.09
CA LYS A 167 26.80 38.10 -45.98
C LYS A 167 26.38 36.84 -45.26
N VAL A 168 25.12 36.37 -45.40
CA VAL A 168 24.61 35.14 -44.76
C VAL A 168 25.22 33.92 -45.45
N HIS A 169 25.84 33.02 -44.66
CA HIS A 169 26.47 31.82 -45.18
C HIS A 169 25.46 30.87 -45.85
N ARG A 170 25.87 30.22 -46.94
CA ARG A 170 24.98 29.37 -47.79
C ARG A 170 24.26 28.27 -46.99
N GLU A 171 24.86 27.75 -45.95
CA GLU A 171 24.27 26.70 -45.11
C GLU A 171 23.02 27.20 -44.36
N TRP A 172 22.98 28.48 -43.96
CA TRP A 172 21.86 29.06 -43.21
C TRP A 172 20.76 29.61 -44.11
N MET A 173 21.01 29.76 -45.40
CA MET A 173 20.01 30.20 -46.38
C MET A 173 18.82 29.25 -46.53
N ARG A 174 18.90 27.99 -45.97
CA ARG A 174 17.78 27.04 -46.01
C ARG A 174 16.61 27.49 -45.17
N ASN A 175 16.87 28.25 -44.10
CA ASN A 175 15.89 28.70 -43.14
C ASN A 175 15.52 30.18 -43.34
N VAL A 176 15.67 30.70 -44.55
CA VAL A 176 15.35 32.08 -44.90
C VAL A 176 13.97 32.16 -45.53
N VAL A 177 13.14 33.09 -45.04
CA VAL A 177 11.82 33.41 -45.57
C VAL A 177 11.73 34.91 -45.84
N PHE A 178 11.17 35.28 -46.97
CA PHE A 178 10.90 36.65 -47.32
C PHE A 178 9.46 37.04 -47.04
N VAL A 179 9.30 38.20 -46.43
CA VAL A 179 8.00 38.81 -46.14
C VAL A 179 7.96 40.15 -46.85
N LEU A 180 7.05 40.29 -47.79
CA LEU A 180 6.77 41.57 -48.49
C LEU A 180 5.62 42.27 -47.78
N GLN A 181 5.96 43.12 -46.80
CA GLN A 181 5.04 43.84 -45.93
C GLN A 181 4.39 45.01 -46.65
N GLN A 182 3.24 45.53 -46.14
CA GLN A 182 2.49 46.62 -46.67
C GLN A 182 1.90 46.31 -48.09
N SER A 183 1.56 45.05 -48.33
CA SER A 183 0.95 44.62 -49.59
C SER A 183 -0.41 45.26 -49.85
N ASP A 184 -1.10 45.75 -48.82
CA ASP A 184 -2.35 46.51 -48.92
C ASP A 184 -2.21 47.89 -49.52
N LEU A 185 -0.99 48.40 -49.73
CA LEU A 185 -0.71 49.69 -50.34
C LEU A 185 -0.45 49.60 -51.87
N ARG A 186 -0.53 48.39 -52.45
CA ARG A 186 -0.33 48.12 -53.88
C ARG A 186 -1.47 47.23 -54.40
N SER A 187 -1.65 47.31 -55.75
CA SER A 187 -2.59 46.40 -56.38
C SER A 187 -2.06 44.95 -56.41
N PRO A 188 -2.94 43.93 -56.49
CA PRO A 188 -2.52 42.55 -56.63
C PRO A 188 -1.56 42.30 -57.80
N GLU A 189 -1.77 43.00 -58.92
CA GLU A 189 -0.94 42.91 -60.13
C GLU A 189 0.47 43.48 -59.90
N GLU A 190 0.57 44.63 -59.21
CA GLU A 190 1.85 45.21 -58.82
C GLU A 190 2.61 44.29 -57.85
N ILE A 191 1.92 43.72 -56.89
CA ILE A 191 2.51 42.77 -55.94
C ILE A 191 3.05 41.51 -56.62
N GLN A 192 2.33 41.01 -57.63
CA GLN A 192 2.81 39.89 -58.44
C GLN A 192 4.08 40.25 -59.23
N VAL A 193 4.12 41.37 -59.88
CA VAL A 193 5.30 41.87 -60.64
C VAL A 193 6.52 42.03 -59.71
N ILE A 194 6.31 42.60 -58.52
CA ILE A 194 7.37 42.71 -57.48
C ILE A 194 7.87 41.36 -57.07
N SER A 195 6.95 40.42 -56.78
CA SER A 195 7.28 39.05 -56.30
C SER A 195 8.08 38.29 -57.37
N ASP A 196 7.65 38.32 -58.60
CA ASP A 196 8.33 37.67 -59.76
C ASP A 196 9.74 38.21 -59.95
N TYR A 197 9.90 39.53 -59.90
CA TYR A 197 11.22 40.15 -60.03
C TYR A 197 12.14 39.84 -58.83
N MET A 198 11.61 39.83 -57.62
CA MET A 198 12.38 39.39 -56.44
C MET A 198 12.84 37.94 -56.57
N ALA A 199 11.99 37.06 -57.08
CA ALA A 199 12.34 35.63 -57.27
C ALA A 199 13.43 35.50 -58.35
N GLU A 200 13.35 36.27 -59.48
CA GLU A 200 14.35 36.29 -60.52
C GLU A 200 15.71 36.83 -60.02
N LEU A 201 15.69 37.90 -59.23
CA LEU A 201 16.88 38.45 -58.57
C LEU A 201 17.54 37.47 -57.63
N CYS A 202 16.75 36.70 -56.83
CA CYS A 202 17.25 35.65 -55.95
C CYS A 202 17.90 34.53 -56.75
N ARG A 203 17.28 34.06 -57.82
CA ARG A 203 17.87 33.05 -58.69
C ARG A 203 19.20 33.54 -59.31
N ALA A 204 19.26 34.79 -59.78
CA ALA A 204 20.45 35.38 -60.40
C ALA A 204 21.60 35.56 -59.39
N ARG A 205 21.34 36.02 -58.13
CA ARG A 205 22.37 36.35 -57.16
C ARG A 205 22.77 35.13 -56.26
N PHE A 206 21.79 34.29 -55.90
CA PHE A 206 21.99 33.21 -54.90
C PHE A 206 21.84 31.79 -55.48
N GLY A 207 21.45 31.70 -56.80
CA GLY A 207 21.22 30.41 -57.44
C GLY A 207 19.99 29.66 -56.95
N ARG A 208 19.11 30.31 -56.18
CA ARG A 208 17.90 29.72 -55.60
C ARG A 208 16.80 30.75 -55.38
N GLU A 209 15.57 30.25 -55.23
CA GLU A 209 14.43 31.05 -54.80
C GLU A 209 14.27 30.94 -53.28
N PHE A 210 13.72 32.00 -52.68
CA PHE A 210 13.29 32.00 -51.29
C PHE A 210 11.77 32.07 -51.24
N PRO A 211 11.12 31.37 -50.27
CA PRO A 211 9.69 31.54 -50.03
C PRO A 211 9.37 33.01 -49.78
N LEU A 212 8.49 33.60 -50.57
CA LEU A 212 8.10 35.00 -50.48
C LEU A 212 6.60 35.09 -50.19
N PHE A 213 6.25 35.86 -49.16
CA PHE A 213 4.88 36.06 -48.70
C PHE A 213 4.53 37.54 -48.71
N PRO A 214 3.70 37.99 -49.64
CA PRO A 214 3.08 39.31 -49.58
C PRO A 214 2.05 39.34 -48.47
N ILE A 215 2.20 40.27 -47.51
CA ILE A 215 1.32 40.40 -46.35
C ILE A 215 0.99 41.85 -46.00
N SER A 216 -0.19 42.03 -45.35
CA SER A 216 -0.51 43.24 -44.62
C SER A 216 -0.53 42.94 -43.11
N GLY A 217 0.56 43.22 -42.40
CA GLY A 217 0.62 43.08 -40.96
C GLY A 217 -0.41 43.94 -40.24
N LYS A 218 -0.77 45.10 -40.82
CA LYS A 218 -1.82 45.97 -40.26
C LYS A 218 -3.19 45.30 -40.29
N LYS A 219 -3.61 44.71 -41.42
CA LYS A 219 -4.88 43.98 -41.53
C LYS A 219 -4.89 42.78 -40.59
N ALA A 220 -3.82 42.00 -40.55
CA ALA A 220 -3.69 40.84 -39.69
C ALA A 220 -3.74 41.20 -38.19
N TYR A 221 -3.05 42.26 -37.78
CA TYR A 221 -3.08 42.75 -36.41
C TYR A 221 -4.48 43.23 -35.99
N LEU A 222 -5.15 44.02 -36.86
CA LEU A 222 -6.52 44.48 -36.60
C LEU A 222 -7.52 43.31 -36.48
N ALA A 223 -7.37 42.28 -37.31
CA ALA A 223 -8.21 41.08 -37.24
C ALA A 223 -8.04 40.35 -35.92
N ARG A 224 -6.84 40.35 -35.30
CA ARG A 224 -6.52 39.64 -34.06
C ARG A 224 -6.73 40.45 -32.78
N SER A 225 -6.67 41.77 -32.85
CA SER A 225 -6.78 42.64 -31.68
C SER A 225 -8.21 42.76 -31.09
N GLY A 226 -9.19 42.04 -31.64
CA GLY A 226 -10.53 41.86 -31.06
C GLY A 226 -11.41 43.11 -31.19
N GLY A 227 -12.23 43.20 -32.22
CA GLY A 227 -13.20 44.27 -32.40
C GLY A 227 -13.49 44.64 -33.84
N ALA A 228 -12.77 44.08 -34.82
CA ALA A 228 -13.02 44.35 -36.22
C ALA A 228 -14.23 43.55 -36.75
N ILE A 229 -15.22 44.24 -37.29
CA ILE A 229 -16.31 43.61 -38.05
C ILE A 229 -15.66 42.98 -39.30
N GLY A 230 -15.87 41.66 -39.51
CA GLY A 230 -15.24 40.95 -40.64
C GLY A 230 -13.79 40.53 -40.36
N ALA A 231 -13.41 40.22 -39.14
CA ALA A 231 -12.05 39.81 -38.75
C ALA A 231 -11.50 38.64 -39.59
N ASP A 232 -12.31 37.64 -39.92
CA ASP A 232 -11.89 36.50 -40.75
C ASP A 232 -11.53 36.93 -42.16
N THR A 233 -12.33 37.80 -42.78
CA THR A 233 -12.07 38.35 -44.12
C THR A 233 -10.79 39.22 -44.14
N LEU A 234 -10.61 40.05 -43.10
CA LEU A 234 -9.38 40.84 -42.95
C LEU A 234 -8.13 39.97 -42.82
N LEU A 235 -8.26 38.85 -42.10
CA LEU A 235 -7.16 37.91 -41.90
C LEU A 235 -6.83 37.17 -43.21
N GLU A 236 -7.83 36.74 -43.98
CA GLU A 236 -7.64 36.12 -45.28
C GLU A 236 -6.98 37.11 -46.29
N GLU A 237 -7.52 38.33 -46.38
CA GLU A 237 -6.97 39.37 -47.26
C GLU A 237 -5.56 39.82 -46.85
N SER A 238 -5.18 39.62 -45.59
CA SER A 238 -3.86 40.00 -45.09
C SER A 238 -2.73 39.15 -45.68
N GLY A 239 -3.00 37.98 -46.27
CA GLY A 239 -1.99 37.01 -46.72
C GLY A 239 -1.30 36.27 -45.58
N PHE A 240 -1.65 36.60 -44.35
CA PHE A 240 -0.96 36.09 -43.15
C PHE A 240 -1.15 34.59 -42.93
N LEU A 241 -2.33 34.04 -43.26
CA LEU A 241 -2.62 32.60 -43.11
C LEU A 241 -1.67 31.72 -43.93
N LYS A 242 -1.29 32.16 -45.15
CA LYS A 242 -0.33 31.44 -46.00
C LYS A 242 1.08 31.43 -45.39
N LEU A 243 1.50 32.57 -44.85
CA LEU A 243 2.77 32.68 -44.14
C LEU A 243 2.78 31.78 -42.91
N GLU A 244 1.74 31.84 -42.08
CA GLU A 244 1.64 31.00 -40.88
C GLU A 244 1.65 29.51 -41.20
N ALA A 245 0.91 29.10 -42.22
CA ALA A 245 0.93 27.70 -42.66
C ALA A 245 2.34 27.26 -43.10
N HIS A 246 3.10 28.15 -43.74
CA HIS A 246 4.49 27.87 -44.10
C HIS A 246 5.40 27.82 -42.88
N LEU A 247 5.29 28.78 -41.94
CA LEU A 247 6.07 28.82 -40.73
C LEU A 247 5.78 27.59 -39.85
N ASN A 248 4.51 27.18 -39.73
CA ASN A 248 4.11 25.96 -39.04
C ASN A 248 4.81 24.72 -39.62
N ARG A 249 4.80 24.59 -40.96
CA ARG A 249 5.52 23.49 -41.62
C ARG A 249 7.03 23.52 -41.33
N LEU A 250 7.65 24.71 -41.38
CA LEU A 250 9.08 24.83 -41.05
C LEU A 250 9.41 24.44 -39.62
N VAL A 251 8.59 24.88 -38.66
CA VAL A 251 8.76 24.50 -37.23
C VAL A 251 8.60 23.00 -37.02
N GLN A 252 7.58 22.41 -37.67
CA GLN A 252 7.30 20.97 -37.58
C GLN A 252 8.32 20.12 -38.33
N ALA A 253 8.78 20.57 -39.50
CA ALA A 253 9.65 19.81 -40.38
C ALA A 253 11.15 19.90 -40.03
N GLN A 254 11.57 20.61 -38.97
CA GLN A 254 12.99 20.70 -38.59
C GLN A 254 13.57 19.33 -38.17
N PRO A 255 14.42 18.69 -39.02
CA PRO A 255 14.90 17.31 -38.73
C PRO A 255 15.68 17.20 -37.43
N ALA A 256 16.42 18.25 -37.07
CA ALA A 256 17.19 18.30 -35.85
C ALA A 256 16.30 18.21 -34.58
N ARG A 257 15.19 18.94 -34.58
CA ARG A 257 14.25 18.98 -33.45
C ARG A 257 13.38 17.72 -33.36
N GLN A 258 12.95 17.17 -34.50
CA GLN A 258 12.26 15.88 -34.54
C GLN A 258 13.16 14.76 -34.02
N LYS A 259 14.42 14.73 -34.48
CA LYS A 259 15.43 13.78 -33.98
C LYS A 259 15.65 13.94 -32.49
N LYS A 260 15.59 15.16 -31.95
CA LYS A 260 15.74 15.46 -30.53
C LYS A 260 14.56 14.90 -29.73
N LEU A 261 13.31 15.10 -30.19
CA LEU A 261 12.14 14.49 -29.56
C LEU A 261 12.21 12.96 -29.55
N ALA A 262 12.57 12.38 -30.71
CA ALA A 262 12.70 10.92 -30.85
C ALA A 262 13.80 10.35 -29.94
N SER A 263 14.98 10.97 -29.89
CA SER A 263 16.08 10.53 -29.01
C SER A 263 15.72 10.70 -27.52
N THR A 264 15.03 11.79 -27.16
CA THR A 264 14.53 12.01 -25.79
C THR A 264 13.58 10.92 -25.36
N LEU A 265 12.61 10.56 -26.20
CA LEU A 265 11.65 9.47 -25.92
C LEU A 265 12.33 8.10 -25.87
N GLN A 266 13.33 7.87 -26.73
CA GLN A 266 14.13 6.63 -26.69
C GLN A 266 14.88 6.48 -25.37
N ILE A 267 15.57 7.54 -24.91
CA ILE A 267 16.29 7.52 -23.62
C ILE A 267 15.31 7.38 -22.46
N ALA A 268 14.17 8.09 -22.48
CA ALA A 268 13.14 7.96 -21.47
C ALA A 268 12.60 6.52 -21.36
N ARG A 269 12.40 5.83 -22.49
CA ARG A 269 12.02 4.41 -22.52
C ARG A 269 13.09 3.51 -21.91
N GLN A 270 14.35 3.71 -22.25
CA GLN A 270 15.46 2.95 -21.67
C GLN A 270 15.51 3.11 -20.14
N LEU A 271 15.35 4.33 -19.63
CA LEU A 271 15.28 4.60 -18.19
C LEU A 271 14.08 3.90 -17.53
N LEU A 272 12.91 3.94 -18.20
CA LEU A 272 11.70 3.26 -17.73
C LEU A 272 11.88 1.74 -17.67
N ASP A 273 12.51 1.15 -18.69
CA ASP A 273 12.74 -0.30 -18.76
C ASP A 273 13.70 -0.75 -17.66
N GLN A 274 14.78 -0.02 -17.42
CA GLN A 274 15.67 -0.26 -16.29
C GLN A 274 14.93 -0.15 -14.94
N LEU A 275 14.06 0.83 -14.79
CA LEU A 275 13.25 1.01 -13.60
C LEU A 275 12.26 -0.14 -13.41
N ARG A 276 11.64 -0.63 -14.49
CA ARG A 276 10.74 -1.80 -14.49
C ARG A 276 11.48 -3.06 -14.07
N GLU A 277 12.65 -3.33 -14.63
CA GLU A 277 13.46 -4.50 -14.27
C GLU A 277 13.80 -4.51 -12.76
N ARG A 278 14.25 -3.38 -12.23
CA ARG A 278 14.53 -3.23 -10.79
C ARG A 278 13.28 -3.45 -9.94
N SER A 279 12.16 -2.88 -10.36
CA SER A 279 10.88 -3.01 -9.66
C SER A 279 10.37 -4.46 -9.69
N VAL A 280 10.52 -5.18 -10.79
CA VAL A 280 10.18 -6.61 -10.90
C VAL A 280 11.05 -7.46 -9.98
N ALA A 281 12.36 -7.19 -9.93
CA ALA A 281 13.27 -7.90 -9.03
C ALA A 281 12.89 -7.68 -7.55
N ALA A 282 12.59 -6.43 -7.16
CA ALA A 282 12.12 -6.09 -5.82
C ALA A 282 10.79 -6.78 -5.49
N THR A 283 9.82 -6.78 -6.42
CA THR A 283 8.51 -7.43 -6.24
C THR A 283 8.67 -8.94 -6.06
N ARG A 284 9.54 -9.61 -6.81
CA ARG A 284 9.82 -11.04 -6.63
C ARG A 284 10.35 -11.36 -5.23
N ASN A 285 11.23 -10.53 -4.68
CA ASN A 285 11.75 -10.71 -3.32
C ASN A 285 10.63 -10.53 -2.28
N ILE A 286 9.74 -9.55 -2.46
CA ILE A 286 8.59 -9.32 -1.59
C ILE A 286 7.64 -10.53 -1.64
N GLN A 287 7.29 -11.01 -2.84
CA GLN A 287 6.43 -12.18 -3.03
C GLN A 287 7.03 -13.45 -2.41
N ARG A 288 8.35 -13.66 -2.57
CA ARG A 288 9.02 -14.79 -1.91
C ARG A 288 8.93 -14.70 -0.40
N ARG A 289 9.10 -13.51 0.18
CA ARG A 289 8.96 -13.27 1.63
C ARG A 289 7.52 -13.51 2.09
N SER A 290 6.53 -12.99 1.37
CA SER A 290 5.10 -13.18 1.64
C SER A 290 4.71 -14.66 1.59
N GLY A 291 5.14 -15.38 0.56
CA GLY A 291 4.89 -16.82 0.43
C GLY A 291 5.50 -17.63 1.57
N LEU A 292 6.74 -17.35 1.96
CA LEU A 292 7.39 -18.01 3.09
C LEU A 292 6.66 -17.76 4.41
N LEU A 293 6.23 -16.51 4.67
CA LEU A 293 5.49 -16.19 5.89
C LEU A 293 4.14 -16.92 5.96
N ALA A 294 3.41 -17.00 4.85
CA ALA A 294 2.16 -17.75 4.76
C ALA A 294 2.39 -19.25 4.99
N GLU A 295 3.45 -19.82 4.42
CA GLU A 295 3.84 -21.21 4.63
C GLU A 295 4.16 -21.50 6.09
N LEU A 296 4.97 -20.65 6.74
CA LEU A 296 5.33 -20.81 8.14
C LEU A 296 4.11 -20.72 9.06
N LEU A 297 3.17 -19.81 8.82
CA LEU A 297 1.95 -19.71 9.62
C LEU A 297 1.02 -20.92 9.41
N THR A 298 0.92 -21.42 8.19
CA THR A 298 0.15 -22.64 7.89
C THR A 298 0.77 -23.86 8.57
N GLU A 299 2.10 -24.02 8.52
CA GLU A 299 2.81 -25.11 9.19
C GLU A 299 2.64 -25.03 10.72
N ARG A 300 2.59 -23.79 11.28
CA ARG A 300 2.26 -23.62 12.71
C ARG A 300 0.91 -24.23 13.05
N GLU A 301 -0.12 -23.99 12.26
CA GLU A 301 -1.45 -24.55 12.51
C GLU A 301 -1.43 -26.08 12.43
N MET A 302 -0.71 -26.62 11.47
CA MET A 302 -0.52 -28.06 11.34
C MET A 302 0.24 -28.66 12.51
N GLU A 303 1.29 -27.99 13.02
CA GLU A 303 2.04 -28.46 14.19
C GLU A 303 1.20 -28.41 15.46
N VAL A 304 0.40 -27.36 15.67
CA VAL A 304 -0.57 -27.29 16.77
C VAL A 304 -1.52 -28.51 16.71
N ASP A 305 -2.08 -28.84 15.54
CA ASP A 305 -2.98 -29.98 15.37
C ASP A 305 -2.26 -31.32 15.59
N ARG A 306 -1.02 -31.48 15.11
CA ARG A 306 -0.19 -32.67 15.34
C ARG A 306 0.10 -32.85 16.83
N THR A 307 0.48 -31.77 17.51
CA THR A 307 0.76 -31.80 18.97
C THR A 307 -0.50 -32.16 19.76
N LEU A 308 -1.65 -31.57 19.42
CA LEU A 308 -2.93 -31.93 20.05
C LEU A 308 -3.24 -33.43 19.87
N LYS A 309 -3.03 -33.98 18.66
CA LYS A 309 -3.21 -35.41 18.41
C LYS A 309 -2.27 -36.29 19.27
N LYS A 310 -1.03 -35.85 19.52
CA LYS A 310 -0.10 -36.55 20.42
C LYS A 310 -0.55 -36.48 21.90
N LEU A 311 -1.29 -35.44 22.29
CA LEU A 311 -1.81 -35.26 23.65
C LEU A 311 -3.14 -35.99 23.89
N LEU A 312 -3.91 -36.34 22.84
CA LEU A 312 -5.19 -37.07 22.97
C LEU A 312 -5.12 -38.38 23.79
N PRO A 313 -4.11 -39.24 23.61
CA PRO A 313 -4.02 -40.47 24.42
C PRO A 313 -3.89 -40.21 25.93
N ALA A 314 -3.26 -39.07 26.31
CA ALA A 314 -3.17 -38.66 27.71
C ALA A 314 -4.52 -38.19 28.25
N LEU A 315 -5.32 -37.53 27.44
CA LEU A 315 -6.69 -37.14 27.76
C LEU A 315 -7.56 -38.38 27.99
N GLU A 316 -7.55 -39.33 27.06
CA GLU A 316 -8.30 -40.61 27.18
C GLU A 316 -7.86 -41.42 28.38
N ALA A 317 -6.56 -41.45 28.71
CA ALA A 317 -6.06 -42.10 29.87
C ALA A 317 -6.51 -41.38 31.17
N THR A 318 -6.59 -40.05 31.17
CA THR A 318 -7.10 -39.27 32.31
C THR A 318 -8.60 -39.50 32.53
N GLU A 319 -9.36 -39.64 31.47
CA GLU A 319 -10.78 -40.01 31.50
C GLU A 319 -10.95 -41.40 32.14
N ARG A 320 -10.13 -42.41 31.79
CA ARG A 320 -10.10 -43.73 32.41
C ARG A 320 -9.71 -43.67 33.89
N ASP A 321 -8.67 -42.90 34.21
CA ASP A 321 -8.25 -42.71 35.60
C ASP A 321 -9.34 -42.05 36.45
N TYR A 322 -10.06 -41.10 35.85
CA TYR A 322 -11.23 -40.49 36.49
C TYR A 322 -12.32 -41.52 36.76
N HIS A 323 -12.68 -42.32 35.76
CA HIS A 323 -13.68 -43.39 35.93
C HIS A 323 -13.28 -44.39 37.02
N GLU A 324 -12.02 -44.82 37.05
CA GLU A 324 -11.52 -45.69 38.14
C GLU A 324 -11.54 -44.99 39.51
N SER A 325 -11.23 -43.69 39.54
CA SER A 325 -11.31 -42.90 40.78
C SER A 325 -12.76 -42.76 41.26
N VAL A 326 -13.70 -42.59 40.32
CA VAL A 326 -15.14 -42.61 40.61
C VAL A 326 -15.59 -43.92 41.26
N LEU A 327 -15.15 -45.07 40.70
CA LEU A 327 -15.47 -46.39 41.28
C LEU A 327 -14.91 -46.55 42.72
N ARG A 328 -13.71 -46.03 42.98
CA ARG A 328 -13.14 -46.06 44.34
C ARG A 328 -13.86 -45.11 45.28
N VAL A 329 -14.18 -43.91 44.84
CA VAL A 329 -14.97 -42.96 45.63
C VAL A 329 -16.37 -43.50 45.89
N ALA A 330 -16.96 -44.22 44.92
CA ALA A 330 -18.22 -44.96 45.11
C ALA A 330 -18.11 -46.00 46.21
N GLY A 331 -16.99 -46.73 46.33
CA GLY A 331 -16.73 -47.62 47.47
C GLY A 331 -16.69 -46.88 48.80
N LEU A 332 -16.03 -45.74 48.87
CA LEU A 332 -15.99 -44.88 50.05
C LEU A 332 -17.35 -44.27 50.37
N THR A 333 -18.22 -43.96 49.42
CA THR A 333 -19.59 -43.51 49.71
C THR A 333 -20.42 -44.58 50.38
N ASN A 334 -20.20 -45.87 50.06
CA ASN A 334 -20.83 -46.97 50.77
C ASN A 334 -20.48 -46.97 52.26
N ASP A 335 -19.21 -46.76 52.61
CA ASP A 335 -18.76 -46.68 54.00
C ASP A 335 -19.27 -45.40 54.69
N LEU A 336 -19.30 -44.25 53.98
CA LEU A 336 -19.77 -42.97 54.52
C LEU A 336 -21.29 -43.00 54.77
N LEU A 337 -22.05 -43.59 53.84
CA LEU A 337 -23.50 -43.74 53.92
C LEU A 337 -23.96 -45.06 54.57
N ALA A 338 -23.03 -45.80 55.15
CA ALA A 338 -23.41 -47.00 55.88
C ALA A 338 -24.39 -46.68 57.02
N THR A 339 -25.37 -47.58 57.26
CA THR A 339 -26.42 -47.43 58.27
C THR A 339 -25.87 -47.09 59.63
N ARG A 340 -24.68 -47.62 59.97
CA ARG A 340 -23.99 -47.33 61.20
C ARG A 340 -23.80 -45.82 61.46
N ARG A 341 -23.48 -45.03 60.43
CA ARG A 341 -23.30 -43.57 60.57
C ARG A 341 -24.61 -42.79 60.80
N ALA A 342 -25.73 -43.32 60.38
CA ALA A 342 -27.04 -42.74 60.70
C ALA A 342 -27.37 -42.78 62.20
N PHE A 343 -26.74 -43.72 62.92
CA PHE A 343 -26.92 -43.89 64.36
C PHE A 343 -25.82 -43.23 65.17
N GLN A 344 -24.71 -42.79 64.60
CA GLN A 344 -23.63 -42.09 65.30
C GLN A 344 -24.01 -40.65 65.65
N ARG A 345 -23.48 -40.12 66.75
CA ARG A 345 -23.64 -38.73 67.15
C ARG A 345 -23.01 -37.80 66.06
N PRO A 346 -23.63 -36.68 65.69
CA PRO A 346 -22.97 -35.75 64.77
C PRO A 346 -21.63 -35.31 65.37
N PRO A 347 -20.53 -35.19 64.55
CA PRO A 347 -19.26 -34.71 65.02
C PRO A 347 -19.40 -33.31 65.59
N SER A 348 -18.69 -32.95 66.64
CA SER A 348 -18.66 -31.59 67.18
C SER A 348 -17.89 -30.68 66.24
N PRO A 349 -18.12 -29.35 66.27
CA PRO A 349 -17.41 -28.42 65.43
C PRO A 349 -15.89 -28.38 65.66
N GLU A 350 -15.40 -28.96 66.72
CA GLU A 350 -13.97 -29.03 67.09
C GLU A 350 -13.24 -30.24 66.46
N ASP A 351 -13.96 -31.16 65.83
CA ASP A 351 -13.36 -32.29 65.10
C ASP A 351 -12.89 -31.89 63.70
N GLU A 352 -11.94 -30.93 63.58
CA GLU A 352 -11.31 -30.45 62.40
C GLU A 352 -10.56 -31.48 61.51
N PRO A 353 -10.09 -32.63 62.08
CA PRO A 353 -9.54 -33.70 61.23
C PRO A 353 -10.55 -34.33 60.26
N VAL A 354 -11.84 -34.08 60.41
CA VAL A 354 -12.90 -34.67 59.57
C VAL A 354 -12.95 -34.02 58.18
N ARG A 355 -12.49 -32.79 58.02
CA ARG A 355 -12.37 -32.11 56.66
C ARG A 355 -11.36 -32.78 55.72
N GLN A 356 -10.33 -33.52 56.30
CA GLN A 356 -9.43 -34.35 55.48
C GLN A 356 -10.12 -35.58 54.87
N GLN A 357 -11.37 -35.81 55.21
CA GLN A 357 -12.18 -36.94 54.74
C GLN A 357 -13.22 -36.53 53.69
N SER A 358 -13.24 -35.25 53.20
CA SER A 358 -14.18 -34.82 52.17
C SER A 358 -13.97 -35.59 50.87
N LEU A 359 -15.05 -35.98 50.21
CA LEU A 359 -15.01 -36.73 48.96
C LEU A 359 -14.34 -35.92 47.86
N ASP A 360 -14.61 -34.62 47.81
CA ASP A 360 -14.01 -33.72 46.85
C ASP A 360 -12.47 -33.70 46.99
N HIS A 361 -11.94 -33.63 48.22
CA HIS A 361 -10.50 -33.68 48.46
C HIS A 361 -9.87 -35.05 48.13
N ARG A 362 -10.56 -36.13 48.40
CA ARG A 362 -10.06 -37.47 48.08
C ARG A 362 -10.03 -37.72 46.59
N LEU A 363 -11.08 -37.33 45.88
CA LEU A 363 -11.12 -37.44 44.44
C LEU A 363 -10.00 -36.62 43.78
N LEU A 364 -9.80 -35.38 44.24
CA LEU A 364 -8.73 -34.53 43.76
C LEU A 364 -7.34 -35.14 44.03
N HIS A 365 -7.08 -35.63 45.21
CA HIS A 365 -5.81 -36.25 45.58
C HIS A 365 -5.52 -37.50 44.74
N GLU A 366 -6.52 -38.36 44.55
CA GLU A 366 -6.40 -39.58 43.77
C GLU A 366 -6.12 -39.26 42.28
N LEU A 367 -6.84 -38.28 41.73
CA LEU A 367 -6.62 -37.80 40.34
C LEU A 367 -5.23 -37.19 40.17
N HIS A 368 -4.82 -36.30 41.06
CA HIS A 368 -3.50 -35.69 41.01
C HIS A 368 -2.37 -36.72 41.06
N HIS A 369 -2.51 -37.71 41.95
CA HIS A 369 -1.53 -38.79 42.07
C HIS A 369 -1.43 -39.65 40.79
N ARG A 370 -2.55 -39.93 40.14
CA ARG A 370 -2.58 -40.77 38.93
C ARG A 370 -2.18 -40.03 37.66
N THR A 371 -2.56 -38.77 37.53
CA THR A 371 -2.41 -38.03 36.29
C THR A 371 -1.17 -37.12 36.26
N GLY A 372 -0.62 -36.75 37.45
CA GLY A 372 0.44 -35.73 37.52
C GLY A 372 1.71 -36.08 36.76
N ASP A 373 2.17 -37.35 36.81
CA ASP A 373 3.35 -37.76 36.03
C ASP A 373 3.09 -37.79 34.53
N ARG A 374 1.88 -38.15 34.12
CA ARG A 374 1.47 -38.16 32.70
C ARG A 374 1.47 -36.75 32.14
N TRP A 375 0.90 -35.78 32.84
CA TRP A 375 0.88 -34.39 32.40
C TRP A 375 2.28 -33.76 32.38
N ARG A 376 3.16 -34.18 33.31
CA ARG A 376 4.59 -33.79 33.24
C ARG A 376 5.27 -34.35 32.00
N GLN A 377 5.03 -35.60 31.62
CA GLN A 377 5.56 -36.18 30.39
C GLN A 377 5.00 -35.47 29.15
N MET A 378 3.71 -35.14 29.12
CA MET A 378 3.09 -34.43 28.00
C MET A 378 3.63 -33.00 27.86
N SER A 379 3.96 -32.33 28.94
CA SER A 379 4.62 -31.04 28.91
C SER A 379 5.99 -31.07 28.23
N LEU A 380 6.73 -32.17 28.33
CA LEU A 380 8.00 -32.38 27.63
C LEU A 380 7.76 -32.57 26.12
N VAL A 381 6.72 -33.28 25.73
CA VAL A 381 6.34 -33.45 24.31
C VAL A 381 5.97 -32.11 23.70
N LEU A 382 5.13 -31.35 24.39
CA LEU A 382 4.73 -30.00 23.93
C LEU A 382 5.94 -29.09 23.75
N GLU A 383 6.85 -29.08 24.71
CA GLU A 383 8.07 -28.28 24.67
C GLU A 383 8.99 -28.65 23.49
N GLU A 384 9.18 -29.95 23.24
CA GLU A 384 10.01 -30.40 22.11
C GLU A 384 9.38 -30.05 20.76
N ASP A 385 8.06 -30.19 20.63
CA ASP A 385 7.34 -29.81 19.41
C ASP A 385 7.47 -28.30 19.14
N VAL A 386 7.33 -27.46 20.17
CA VAL A 386 7.55 -26.00 20.06
C VAL A 386 8.98 -25.68 19.65
N ARG A 387 9.98 -26.34 20.27
CA ARG A 387 11.38 -26.15 19.89
C ARG A 387 11.66 -26.58 18.45
N GLN A 388 11.09 -27.70 18.04
CA GLN A 388 11.24 -28.19 16.67
C GLN A 388 10.67 -27.20 15.66
N TYR A 389 9.51 -26.64 15.96
CA TYR A 389 8.90 -25.62 15.12
C TYR A 389 9.72 -24.32 15.12
N ASP A 390 10.20 -23.82 16.26
CA ASP A 390 11.03 -22.62 16.32
C ASP A 390 12.34 -22.80 15.53
N ARG A 391 12.97 -23.98 15.59
CA ARG A 391 14.15 -24.33 14.75
C ARG A 391 13.80 -24.34 13.27
N TYR A 392 12.63 -24.87 12.91
CA TYR A 392 12.15 -24.86 11.52
C TYR A 392 11.95 -23.44 11.01
N VAL A 393 11.24 -22.58 11.75
CA VAL A 393 11.05 -21.15 11.42
C VAL A 393 12.40 -20.46 11.21
N ARG A 394 13.37 -20.71 12.11
CA ARG A 394 14.71 -20.14 11.98
C ARG A 394 15.44 -20.65 10.74
N SER A 395 15.38 -21.93 10.45
CA SER A 395 16.06 -22.52 9.30
C SER A 395 15.56 -21.97 7.98
N GLN A 396 14.25 -21.80 7.84
CA GLN A 396 13.61 -21.26 6.65
C GLN A 396 13.70 -19.74 6.57
N GLY A 397 13.57 -19.06 7.72
CA GLY A 397 13.51 -17.60 7.79
C GLY A 397 14.85 -16.88 7.78
N ARG A 398 15.96 -17.53 8.14
CA ARG A 398 17.26 -16.91 8.42
C ARG A 398 17.78 -15.95 7.35
N GLN A 399 17.53 -16.22 6.08
CA GLN A 399 18.01 -15.42 4.95
C GLN A 399 17.00 -14.36 4.47
N VAL A 400 15.74 -14.47 4.88
CA VAL A 400 14.63 -13.72 4.30
C VAL A 400 13.89 -12.86 5.33
N LEU A 401 13.86 -13.32 6.60
CA LEU A 401 13.09 -12.66 7.66
C LEU A 401 14.01 -11.99 8.69
N PRO A 402 13.67 -10.82 9.22
CA PRO A 402 14.38 -10.17 10.31
C PRO A 402 14.01 -10.84 11.66
N LEU A 403 14.48 -12.06 11.85
CA LEU A 403 14.22 -12.78 13.11
C LEU A 403 15.13 -12.24 14.22
N PRO A 404 14.64 -12.15 15.48
CA PRO A 404 15.45 -11.74 16.62
C PRO A 404 16.66 -12.64 16.83
N GLU A 405 17.77 -12.06 17.29
CA GLU A 405 18.95 -12.85 17.69
C GLU A 405 18.57 -13.86 18.77
N GLY A 406 19.00 -15.10 18.59
CA GLY A 406 18.71 -16.21 19.51
C GLY A 406 17.31 -16.86 19.34
N PHE A 407 16.47 -16.43 18.42
CA PHE A 407 15.21 -17.15 18.15
C PHE A 407 15.52 -18.54 17.54
N GLY A 408 14.99 -19.61 18.15
CA GLY A 408 15.23 -20.99 17.72
C GLY A 408 16.67 -21.49 17.92
N GLU A 409 17.54 -20.78 18.65
CA GLU A 409 18.82 -21.31 19.13
C GLU A 409 18.61 -22.20 20.37
N ASN A 410 19.45 -23.25 20.48
CA ASN A 410 19.55 -24.05 21.69
C ASN A 410 20.29 -23.25 22.79
N ASP A 411 19.80 -22.04 23.07
CA ASP A 411 20.31 -21.31 24.21
C ASP A 411 19.79 -22.02 25.48
N ASP A 412 20.67 -22.25 26.46
CA ASP A 412 20.39 -22.81 27.79
C ASP A 412 19.44 -21.89 28.59
N ARG A 413 18.30 -21.52 27.97
CA ARG A 413 17.19 -20.85 28.63
C ARG A 413 16.40 -21.85 29.46
N SER A 414 17.10 -22.54 30.38
CA SER A 414 16.48 -23.44 31.36
C SER A 414 15.31 -22.77 32.10
N GLY A 415 15.32 -21.43 32.19
CA GLY A 415 14.26 -20.65 32.81
C GLY A 415 12.95 -20.58 32.00
N ALA A 416 13.00 -20.31 30.70
CA ALA A 416 11.80 -20.19 29.86
C ALA A 416 11.15 -21.56 29.57
N GLU A 417 11.99 -22.58 29.39
CA GLU A 417 11.53 -23.97 29.21
C GLU A 417 10.85 -24.51 30.46
N SER A 418 11.44 -24.26 31.62
CA SER A 418 10.82 -24.62 32.90
C SER A 418 9.50 -23.85 33.11
N GLU A 419 9.37 -22.65 32.60
CA GLU A 419 8.15 -21.85 32.72
C GLU A 419 7.00 -22.42 31.89
N LEU A 420 7.26 -22.84 30.62
CA LEU A 420 6.25 -23.47 29.78
C LEU A 420 5.72 -24.74 30.42
N ARG A 421 6.62 -25.61 30.89
CA ARG A 421 6.24 -26.84 31.61
C ARG A 421 5.45 -26.53 32.86
N ARG A 422 5.96 -25.61 33.69
CA ARG A 422 5.30 -25.21 34.95
C ARG A 422 3.93 -24.64 34.68
N ARG A 423 3.81 -23.76 33.68
CA ARG A 423 2.53 -23.19 33.30
C ARG A 423 1.54 -24.25 32.83
N PHE A 424 1.93 -25.11 31.91
CA PHE A 424 1.09 -26.20 31.39
C PHE A 424 0.56 -27.08 32.51
N THR A 425 1.45 -27.62 33.34
CA THR A 425 1.06 -28.50 34.46
C THR A 425 0.18 -27.79 35.47
N THR A 426 0.51 -26.54 35.85
CA THR A 426 -0.30 -25.73 36.77
C THR A 426 -1.69 -25.43 36.23
N ARG A 427 -1.81 -25.19 34.92
CA ARG A 427 -3.10 -24.91 34.28
C ARG A 427 -3.99 -26.14 34.20
N ILE A 428 -3.42 -27.30 33.87
CA ILE A 428 -4.16 -28.58 33.88
C ILE A 428 -4.58 -28.94 35.30
N ASP A 429 -3.67 -28.86 36.28
CA ASP A 429 -4.00 -29.10 37.68
C ASP A 429 -5.10 -28.17 38.22
N SER A 430 -5.01 -26.89 37.89
CA SER A 430 -6.05 -25.91 38.27
C SER A 430 -7.38 -26.16 37.59
N ALA A 431 -7.38 -26.67 36.36
CA ALA A 431 -8.60 -27.07 35.64
C ALA A 431 -9.24 -28.30 36.31
N LEU A 432 -8.44 -29.33 36.58
CA LEU A 432 -8.90 -30.51 37.33
C LEU A 432 -9.45 -30.14 38.72
N ARG A 433 -8.74 -29.28 39.44
CA ARG A 433 -9.20 -28.77 40.73
C ARG A 433 -10.53 -28.03 40.65
N ARG A 434 -10.67 -27.12 39.69
CA ARG A 434 -11.94 -26.38 39.46
C ARG A 434 -13.08 -27.33 39.13
N PHE A 435 -12.81 -28.33 38.28
CA PHE A 435 -13.79 -29.35 37.93
C PHE A 435 -14.29 -30.12 39.13
N VAL A 436 -13.36 -30.71 39.93
CA VAL A 436 -13.73 -31.52 41.11
C VAL A 436 -14.48 -30.68 42.14
N LEU A 437 -14.03 -29.46 42.43
CA LEU A 437 -14.71 -28.56 43.37
C LEU A 437 -16.11 -28.11 42.85
N ALA A 438 -16.32 -28.07 41.56
CA ALA A 438 -17.64 -27.76 40.97
C ALA A 438 -18.64 -28.91 41.14
N LEU A 439 -18.18 -30.13 41.34
CA LEU A 439 -19.04 -31.29 41.60
C LEU A 439 -19.77 -31.18 42.94
N ARG A 440 -19.17 -30.54 43.98
CA ARG A 440 -19.75 -30.33 45.30
C ARG A 440 -20.32 -31.62 45.89
N LEU A 441 -19.55 -32.71 45.85
CA LEU A 441 -20.01 -34.03 46.30
C LEU A 441 -20.36 -34.05 47.79
N ASP A 442 -19.65 -33.27 48.58
CA ASP A 442 -19.88 -33.17 50.03
C ASP A 442 -21.24 -32.54 50.35
N ASP A 443 -21.71 -31.58 49.53
CA ASP A 443 -23.02 -30.93 49.70
C ASP A 443 -24.20 -31.89 49.50
N ASP A 444 -24.02 -32.99 48.78
CA ASP A 444 -25.07 -34.01 48.55
C ASP A 444 -25.07 -35.09 49.61
N ILE A 445 -23.95 -35.35 50.31
CA ILE A 445 -23.83 -36.36 51.36
C ILE A 445 -24.49 -35.92 52.67
N ASP A 446 -24.19 -34.70 53.10
CA ASP A 446 -24.67 -34.18 54.40
C ASP A 446 -26.21 -34.19 54.51
N PRO A 447 -26.97 -33.69 53.49
CA PRO A 447 -28.44 -33.80 53.54
C PRO A 447 -28.96 -35.23 53.51
N GLY A 448 -28.25 -36.13 52.79
CA GLY A 448 -28.60 -37.55 52.75
C GLY A 448 -28.50 -38.22 54.12
N ILE A 449 -27.37 -37.99 54.79
CA ILE A 449 -27.14 -38.48 56.14
C ILE A 449 -28.12 -37.83 57.13
N GLN A 450 -28.38 -36.55 57.06
CA GLN A 450 -29.32 -35.84 57.94
C GLN A 450 -30.74 -36.40 57.80
N ARG A 451 -31.25 -36.60 56.56
CA ARG A 451 -32.57 -37.19 56.31
C ARG A 451 -32.65 -38.62 56.81
N ALA A 452 -31.60 -39.40 56.66
CA ALA A 452 -31.53 -40.76 57.22
C ALA A 452 -31.50 -40.75 58.77
N ARG A 453 -30.73 -39.84 59.38
CA ARG A 453 -30.69 -39.64 60.84
C ARG A 453 -32.05 -39.20 61.37
N GLN A 454 -32.77 -38.30 60.69
CA GLN A 454 -34.13 -37.94 61.16
C GLN A 454 -35.07 -39.11 61.20
N THR A 455 -35.01 -40.02 60.22
CA THR A 455 -35.77 -41.27 60.29
C THR A 455 -35.26 -42.25 61.29
N ALA A 456 -33.96 -42.49 61.38
CA ALA A 456 -33.34 -43.39 62.29
C ALA A 456 -33.57 -43.00 63.81
N ARG A 457 -33.79 -41.70 64.06
CA ARG A 457 -34.06 -41.14 65.40
C ARG A 457 -35.29 -41.77 66.06
N TRP A 458 -36.21 -42.29 65.27
CA TRP A 458 -37.41 -42.93 65.78
C TRP A 458 -37.15 -44.35 66.29
N LEU A 459 -36.12 -45.06 65.87
CA LEU A 459 -35.83 -46.45 66.25
C LEU A 459 -35.50 -46.60 67.71
N PRO A 460 -34.62 -45.79 68.34
CA PRO A 460 -34.35 -45.92 69.78
C PRO A 460 -35.55 -45.52 70.66
N ILE A 461 -36.54 -44.80 70.08
CA ILE A 461 -37.80 -44.44 70.77
C ILE A 461 -38.81 -45.56 70.63
N LEU A 462 -38.97 -46.08 69.39
CA LEU A 462 -39.95 -47.12 69.07
C LEU A 462 -39.64 -48.48 69.78
N ILE A 463 -38.39 -48.89 69.82
CA ILE A 463 -37.98 -50.16 70.38
C ILE A 463 -38.44 -50.30 71.89
N PRO A 464 -38.13 -49.34 72.75
CA PRO A 464 -38.56 -49.45 74.13
C PRO A 464 -40.08 -49.29 74.30
N ILE A 465 -40.73 -48.48 73.48
CA ILE A 465 -42.18 -48.32 73.48
C ILE A 465 -42.86 -49.65 73.10
N VAL A 466 -42.38 -50.32 72.08
CA VAL A 466 -42.90 -51.62 71.65
C VAL A 466 -42.64 -52.66 72.75
N ALA A 467 -41.48 -52.63 73.35
CA ALA A 467 -41.14 -53.55 74.47
C ALA A 467 -42.09 -53.34 75.69
N VAL A 468 -42.33 -52.09 76.05
CA VAL A 468 -43.27 -51.75 77.13
C VAL A 468 -44.69 -52.15 76.80
N LEU A 469 -45.15 -51.83 75.62
CA LEU A 469 -46.52 -52.19 75.17
C LEU A 469 -46.69 -53.70 75.06
N ALA A 470 -45.67 -54.43 74.62
CA ALA A 470 -45.71 -55.88 74.56
C ALA A 470 -45.74 -56.49 75.98
N GLY A 471 -45.02 -55.92 76.96
CA GLY A 471 -45.07 -56.29 78.33
C GLY A 471 -46.46 -56.08 78.98
N VAL A 472 -47.06 -54.91 78.74
CA VAL A 472 -48.43 -54.60 79.24
C VAL A 472 -49.48 -55.48 78.57
N ALA A 473 -49.39 -55.70 77.24
CA ALA A 473 -50.31 -56.56 76.51
C ALA A 473 -50.20 -58.02 76.99
N GLY A 474 -49.01 -58.48 77.30
CA GLY A 474 -48.79 -59.81 77.89
C GLY A 474 -49.38 -59.97 79.30
N TRP A 475 -49.32 -58.91 80.08
CA TRP A 475 -49.90 -58.88 81.40
C TRP A 475 -51.43 -58.82 81.40
N LEU A 476 -52.05 -58.07 80.46
CA LEU A 476 -53.49 -57.92 80.38
C LEU A 476 -54.21 -58.97 79.50
N GLY A 477 -53.64 -59.47 78.46
CA GLY A 477 -54.25 -60.31 77.44
C GLY A 477 -53.56 -61.65 77.17
N GLY A 478 -52.52 -61.98 77.96
CA GLY A 478 -51.76 -63.20 77.79
C GLY A 478 -50.77 -63.16 76.61
N TRP A 479 -50.16 -64.34 76.38
CA TRP A 479 -49.04 -64.43 75.41
C TRP A 479 -49.45 -64.09 73.94
N GLN A 480 -50.71 -64.33 73.58
CA GLN A 480 -51.23 -64.02 72.24
C GLN A 480 -51.26 -62.50 71.96
N ALA A 481 -51.71 -61.71 72.92
CA ALA A 481 -51.75 -60.26 72.82
C ALA A 481 -50.35 -59.65 72.76
N ALA A 482 -49.42 -60.17 73.57
CA ALA A 482 -48.01 -59.82 73.56
C ALA A 482 -47.37 -60.12 72.19
N ALA A 483 -47.65 -61.29 71.63
CA ALA A 483 -47.14 -61.66 70.28
C ALA A 483 -47.63 -60.77 69.15
N ILE A 484 -48.88 -60.35 69.19
CA ILE A 484 -49.44 -59.40 68.16
C ILE A 484 -48.77 -58.02 68.27
N VAL A 485 -48.65 -57.50 69.50
CA VAL A 485 -47.99 -56.18 69.71
C VAL A 485 -46.50 -56.27 69.38
N THR A 486 -45.80 -57.31 69.71
CA THR A 486 -44.41 -57.52 69.37
C THR A 486 -44.23 -57.67 67.87
N GLY A 487 -45.08 -58.40 67.15
CA GLY A 487 -45.06 -58.58 65.70
C GLY A 487 -45.35 -57.28 64.95
N SER A 488 -46.40 -56.55 65.37
CA SER A 488 -46.72 -55.27 64.76
C SER A 488 -45.64 -54.19 65.03
N GLY A 489 -45.12 -54.17 66.23
CA GLY A 489 -43.99 -53.28 66.59
C GLY A 489 -42.69 -53.61 65.85
N ALA A 490 -42.38 -54.91 65.76
CA ALA A 490 -41.22 -55.37 64.99
C ALA A 490 -41.36 -54.98 63.49
N MET A 491 -42.59 -55.06 62.93
CA MET A 491 -42.88 -54.64 61.60
C MET A 491 -42.69 -53.11 61.41
N LEU A 492 -43.11 -52.29 62.38
CA LEU A 492 -42.96 -50.85 62.36
C LEU A 492 -41.47 -50.46 62.46
N VAL A 493 -40.68 -51.11 63.32
CA VAL A 493 -39.22 -50.94 63.41
C VAL A 493 -38.55 -51.31 62.07
N ALA A 494 -38.95 -52.44 61.47
CA ALA A 494 -38.45 -52.90 60.20
C ALA A 494 -38.77 -51.90 59.07
N VAL A 495 -39.98 -51.28 59.03
CA VAL A 495 -40.36 -50.25 58.07
C VAL A 495 -39.49 -49.00 58.23
N VAL A 496 -39.31 -48.50 59.46
CA VAL A 496 -38.44 -47.34 59.72
C VAL A 496 -36.98 -47.63 59.31
N TYR A 497 -36.47 -48.82 59.61
CA TYR A 497 -35.15 -49.26 59.17
C TYR A 497 -35.05 -49.33 57.66
N LEU A 498 -36.04 -49.89 56.98
CA LEU A 498 -36.10 -49.97 55.52
C LEU A 498 -36.12 -48.55 54.86
N ILE A 499 -36.93 -47.62 55.36
CA ILE A 499 -36.99 -46.24 54.91
C ILE A 499 -35.64 -45.54 55.06
N THR A 500 -34.95 -45.81 56.20
CA THR A 500 -33.58 -45.26 56.41
C THR A 500 -32.61 -45.79 55.36
N GLN A 501 -32.65 -47.11 55.08
CA GLN A 501 -31.85 -47.76 54.08
C GLN A 501 -32.16 -47.17 52.65
N MET A 502 -33.43 -47.04 52.32
CA MET A 502 -33.86 -46.46 51.02
C MET A 502 -33.36 -45.02 50.85
N ARG A 503 -33.40 -44.16 51.86
CA ARG A 503 -32.89 -42.81 51.87
C ARG A 503 -31.38 -42.74 51.65
N LEU A 504 -30.61 -43.63 52.34
CA LEU A 504 -29.15 -43.73 52.15
C LEU A 504 -28.82 -44.26 50.77
N ALA A 505 -29.54 -45.24 50.26
CA ALA A 505 -29.37 -45.74 48.88
C ALA A 505 -29.69 -44.71 47.84
N SER A 506 -30.76 -43.91 48.02
CA SER A 506 -31.10 -42.81 47.12
C SER A 506 -30.02 -41.73 47.08
N ALA A 507 -29.49 -41.33 48.25
CA ALA A 507 -28.38 -40.36 48.30
C ALA A 507 -27.10 -40.90 47.61
N ARG A 508 -26.80 -42.18 47.81
CA ARG A 508 -25.68 -42.86 47.16
C ARG A 508 -25.85 -42.86 45.64
N ASN A 509 -27.01 -43.27 45.14
CA ASN A 509 -27.26 -43.34 43.70
C ASN A 509 -27.19 -41.94 43.05
N ALA A 510 -27.71 -40.90 43.68
CA ALA A 510 -27.63 -39.54 43.21
C ALA A 510 -26.18 -39.04 43.03
N ILE A 511 -25.28 -39.42 43.95
CA ILE A 511 -23.85 -39.10 43.84
C ILE A 511 -23.21 -39.88 42.70
N LEU A 512 -23.53 -41.17 42.55
CA LEU A 512 -22.98 -42.02 41.48
C LEU A 512 -23.43 -41.51 40.09
N ASP A 513 -24.73 -41.22 39.93
CA ASP A 513 -25.28 -40.66 38.69
C ASP A 513 -24.58 -39.35 38.32
N LYS A 514 -24.37 -38.47 39.32
CA LYS A 514 -23.67 -37.19 39.12
C LYS A 514 -22.19 -37.38 38.71
N LEU A 515 -21.50 -38.34 39.30
CA LEU A 515 -20.13 -38.68 38.97
C LEU A 515 -20.00 -39.29 37.56
N GLU A 516 -20.94 -40.15 37.17
CA GLU A 516 -20.96 -40.73 35.82
C GLU A 516 -21.29 -39.68 34.76
N GLU A 517 -22.29 -38.81 34.97
CA GLU A 517 -22.65 -37.75 34.08
C GLU A 517 -21.51 -36.74 33.89
N SER A 518 -20.72 -36.50 34.94
CA SER A 518 -19.60 -35.54 34.89
C SER A 518 -18.40 -36.00 34.04
N THR A 519 -18.33 -37.27 33.62
CA THR A 519 -17.23 -37.82 32.83
C THR A 519 -17.13 -37.10 31.45
N GLY A 520 -18.26 -36.85 30.79
CA GLY A 520 -18.32 -36.11 29.51
C GLY A 520 -17.85 -34.67 29.65
N THR A 521 -18.28 -33.99 30.72
CA THR A 521 -17.90 -32.60 31.00
C THR A 521 -16.41 -32.46 31.34
N LEU A 522 -15.81 -33.45 32.04
CA LEU A 522 -14.36 -33.50 32.27
C LEU A 522 -13.58 -33.54 30.94
N ARG A 523 -14.01 -34.43 30.04
CA ARG A 523 -13.37 -34.57 28.71
C ARG A 523 -13.39 -33.29 27.91
N GLU A 524 -14.56 -32.65 27.81
CA GLU A 524 -14.72 -31.41 27.09
C GLU A 524 -13.86 -30.27 27.68
N MET A 525 -13.89 -30.11 29.00
CA MET A 525 -13.12 -29.11 29.71
C MET A 525 -11.61 -29.30 29.53
N LEU A 526 -11.11 -30.53 29.66
CA LEU A 526 -9.70 -30.83 29.48
C LEU A 526 -9.27 -30.69 28.01
N ALA A 527 -10.10 -31.07 27.03
CA ALA A 527 -9.83 -30.90 25.61
C ALA A 527 -9.69 -29.43 25.27
N GLU A 528 -10.59 -28.57 25.75
CA GLU A 528 -10.52 -27.12 25.54
C GLU A 528 -9.26 -26.53 26.21
N GLN A 529 -8.97 -26.91 27.45
CA GLN A 529 -7.78 -26.45 28.17
C GLN A 529 -6.48 -26.87 27.43
N LEU A 530 -6.43 -28.10 26.92
CA LEU A 530 -5.29 -28.55 26.11
C LEU A 530 -5.13 -27.74 24.85
N ARG A 531 -6.23 -27.44 24.19
CA ARG A 531 -6.21 -26.61 22.97
C ARG A 531 -5.72 -25.21 23.25
N GLU A 532 -6.19 -24.58 24.31
CA GLU A 532 -5.75 -23.26 24.75
C GLU A 532 -4.25 -23.24 25.08
N GLU A 533 -3.78 -24.17 25.88
CA GLU A 533 -2.38 -24.21 26.31
C GLU A 533 -1.44 -24.56 25.15
N THR A 534 -1.85 -25.44 24.22
CA THR A 534 -1.08 -25.75 23.01
C THR A 534 -1.00 -24.52 22.12
N ASN A 535 -2.11 -23.84 21.83
CA ASN A 535 -2.10 -22.61 21.06
C ASN A 535 -1.22 -21.53 21.69
N HIS A 536 -1.27 -21.41 23.02
CA HIS A 536 -0.43 -20.46 23.74
C HIS A 536 1.06 -20.82 23.67
N ALA A 537 1.40 -22.10 23.73
CA ALA A 537 2.79 -22.54 23.59
C ALA A 537 3.41 -22.13 22.25
N PHE A 538 2.62 -22.15 21.17
CA PHE A 538 3.02 -21.68 19.84
C PHE A 538 2.74 -20.19 19.58
N SER A 539 2.28 -19.39 20.58
CA SER A 539 1.92 -17.98 20.38
C SER A 539 3.13 -17.11 20.09
N LYS A 540 4.29 -17.43 20.66
CA LYS A 540 5.52 -16.66 20.49
C LYS A 540 5.96 -16.55 19.00
N ALA A 541 5.89 -17.65 18.27
CA ALA A 541 6.18 -17.65 16.83
C ALA A 541 5.11 -16.86 16.06
N ARG A 542 3.83 -16.99 16.44
CA ARG A 542 2.74 -16.23 15.84
C ARG A 542 2.90 -14.73 16.04
N GLU A 543 3.21 -14.29 17.25
CA GLU A 543 3.44 -12.89 17.62
C GLU A 543 4.59 -12.26 16.83
N LEU A 544 5.58 -13.06 16.41
CA LEU A 544 6.68 -12.61 15.56
C LEU A 544 6.31 -12.60 14.06
N LEU A 545 5.62 -13.64 13.58
CA LEU A 545 5.38 -13.81 12.14
C LEU A 545 4.18 -13.00 11.63
N GLU A 546 3.11 -12.85 12.40
CA GLU A 546 1.87 -12.18 11.99
C GLU A 546 2.08 -10.68 11.68
N PRO A 547 2.80 -9.89 12.49
CA PRO A 547 3.15 -8.51 12.15
C PRO A 547 3.99 -8.40 10.87
N LEU A 548 4.95 -9.32 10.67
CA LEU A 548 5.78 -9.36 9.46
C LEU A 548 4.96 -9.70 8.21
N GLN A 549 3.96 -10.57 8.34
CA GLN A 549 3.03 -10.87 7.26
C GLN A 549 2.20 -9.64 6.87
N ASN A 550 1.64 -8.93 7.85
CA ASN A 550 0.85 -7.73 7.62
C ASN A 550 1.69 -6.61 6.99
N GLU A 551 2.92 -6.38 7.49
CA GLU A 551 3.87 -5.43 6.88
C GLU A 551 4.20 -5.83 5.43
N THR A 552 4.47 -7.11 5.18
CA THR A 552 4.82 -7.58 3.84
C THR A 552 3.65 -7.46 2.87
N ALA A 553 2.41 -7.67 3.33
CA ALA A 553 1.21 -7.50 2.51
C ALA A 553 1.00 -6.04 2.09
N THR A 554 1.25 -5.07 2.97
CA THR A 554 1.19 -3.64 2.62
C THR A 554 2.25 -3.26 1.60
N VAL A 555 3.49 -3.72 1.78
CA VAL A 555 4.59 -3.49 0.83
C VAL A 555 4.32 -4.15 -0.53
N GLU A 556 3.69 -5.32 -0.56
CA GLU A 556 3.28 -6.01 -1.79
C GLU A 556 2.22 -5.21 -2.55
N GLN A 557 1.24 -4.65 -1.85
CA GLN A 557 0.22 -3.79 -2.45
C GLN A 557 0.82 -2.51 -3.04
N ASP A 558 1.75 -1.86 -2.33
CA ASP A 558 2.46 -0.68 -2.82
C ASP A 558 3.32 -0.99 -4.04
N ALA A 559 3.97 -2.16 -4.07
CA ALA A 559 4.75 -2.62 -5.22
C ALA A 559 3.86 -2.85 -6.45
N ALA A 560 2.68 -3.45 -6.27
CA ALA A 560 1.70 -3.65 -7.35
C ALA A 560 1.21 -2.30 -7.92
N GLN A 561 0.91 -1.33 -7.07
CA GLN A 561 0.50 0.01 -7.50
C GLN A 561 1.62 0.73 -8.28
N ARG A 562 2.88 0.60 -7.83
CA ARG A 562 4.04 1.14 -8.58
C ARG A 562 4.17 0.51 -9.95
N MET A 563 4.07 -0.80 -10.06
CA MET A 563 4.14 -1.49 -11.35
C MET A 563 3.05 -1.03 -12.33
N GLU A 564 1.83 -0.82 -11.84
CA GLU A 564 0.74 -0.30 -12.68
C GLU A 564 0.99 1.13 -13.14
N ARG A 565 1.56 2.00 -12.28
CA ARG A 565 1.99 3.36 -12.68
C ARG A 565 3.07 3.31 -13.77
N LEU A 566 4.08 2.45 -13.61
CA LEU A 566 5.14 2.29 -14.60
C LEU A 566 4.60 1.74 -15.93
N ARG A 567 3.59 0.88 -15.90
CA ARG A 567 2.93 0.39 -17.10
C ARG A 567 2.25 1.53 -17.86
N ARG A 568 1.42 2.34 -17.16
CA ARG A 568 0.72 3.49 -17.77
C ARG A 568 1.68 4.50 -18.37
N LEU A 569 2.80 4.76 -17.67
CA LEU A 569 3.85 5.64 -18.16
C LEU A 569 4.48 5.12 -19.45
N GLY A 570 4.66 3.80 -19.58
CA GLY A 570 5.14 3.17 -20.80
C GLY A 570 4.18 3.31 -21.97
N ASP A 571 2.90 3.07 -21.73
CA ASP A 571 1.86 3.21 -22.75
C ASP A 571 1.76 4.67 -23.24
N SER A 572 1.91 5.64 -22.32
CA SER A 572 1.94 7.07 -22.65
C SER A 572 3.18 7.44 -23.48
N LEU A 573 4.38 7.01 -23.09
CA LEU A 573 5.61 7.25 -23.86
C LEU A 573 5.57 6.60 -25.26
N GLU A 574 4.89 5.47 -25.41
CA GLU A 574 4.71 4.81 -26.69
C GLU A 574 3.78 5.60 -27.61
N THR A 575 2.68 6.10 -27.06
CA THR A 575 1.75 6.98 -27.78
C THR A 575 2.47 8.26 -28.24
N LEU A 576 3.24 8.90 -27.36
CA LEU A 576 4.02 10.09 -27.68
C LEU A 576 5.08 9.84 -28.76
N ALA A 577 5.68 8.65 -28.82
CA ALA A 577 6.63 8.31 -29.87
C ALA A 577 5.95 8.10 -31.22
N THR A 578 4.75 7.55 -31.25
CA THR A 578 3.95 7.48 -32.49
C THR A 578 3.50 8.86 -32.97
N ASP A 579 3.09 9.75 -32.05
CA ASP A 579 2.75 11.14 -32.35
C ASP A 579 3.99 11.89 -32.90
N ALA A 580 5.16 11.72 -32.29
CA ALA A 580 6.40 12.32 -32.75
C ALA A 580 6.81 11.84 -34.17
N ALA A 581 6.61 10.55 -34.47
CA ALA A 581 6.88 10.00 -35.79
C ALA A 581 5.92 10.53 -36.86
N ARG A 582 4.64 10.74 -36.52
CA ARG A 582 3.64 11.33 -37.43
C ARG A 582 3.94 12.78 -37.79
N LEU A 583 4.38 13.58 -36.79
CA LEU A 583 4.84 14.95 -37.06
C LEU A 583 5.98 14.99 -38.09
N GLY A 584 6.83 13.96 -38.16
CA GLY A 584 7.90 13.83 -39.12
C GLY A 584 7.47 13.43 -40.54
N GLN A 585 6.30 12.83 -40.71
CA GLN A 585 5.80 12.35 -42.01
C GLN A 585 4.81 13.32 -42.68
N GLY A 586 4.31 14.33 -41.96
CA GLY A 586 3.35 15.31 -42.46
C GLY A 586 3.96 16.59 -43.06
N GLY A 587 5.30 16.60 -43.29
CA GLY A 587 6.04 17.76 -43.85
C GLY A 587 6.32 17.62 -45.34
#